data_fd66838bf9cb4a2897418f4bd7fc715d
#
_entry.id   fd66838bf9cb4a2897418f4bd7fc715d
#
_cell.length_a   1.000
_cell.length_b   1.000
_cell.length_c   1.000
_cell.angle_alpha   90.00
_cell.angle_beta   90.00
_cell.angle_gamma   90.00
#
_symmetry.space_group_name_H-M   'P 1'
#
loop_
_entity.id
_entity.type
_entity.pdbx_description
1 polymer ?
#
loop_
_entity_poly.entity_id
_entity_poly.type
_entity_poly.pdbx_seq_one_letter_code
_entity_poly.pdbx_strand_id
1 'polypeptide(L)'
;RFVLLPNLMQCMSKGHPGSFIVTDPEADLVIKTGKMLQRSGYKIRIFNTINVQKSHKYNPFHYVRSETDMLKLVTVLMENTKGQGKAGDEFWTKSEQLLYTALIASICHCAPKEEQNFSILVDMLGAMEERGDDENFQNAVDLLFDALAEKKPEPFAVRPDRNYR
;
A
#
# COMPACT_ATOMS: atom_id res chain seq x y z
N ARG A 1 13.30 26.39 -9.91
CA ARG A 1 13.55 27.10 -8.64
C ARG A 1 12.75 28.42 -8.59
N PHE A 2 12.77 29.28 -9.62
CA PHE A 2 12.13 30.59 -9.62
C PHE A 2 10.60 30.56 -9.54
N VAL A 3 9.95 29.49 -9.99
CA VAL A 3 8.48 29.36 -9.93
C VAL A 3 8.07 28.60 -8.68
N LEU A 4 8.72 27.49 -8.37
CA LEU A 4 8.28 26.57 -7.32
C LEU A 4 8.42 27.15 -5.91
N LEU A 5 9.55 27.82 -5.62
CA LEU A 5 9.81 28.38 -4.29
C LEU A 5 8.82 29.51 -3.92
N PRO A 6 8.54 30.51 -4.80
CA PRO A 6 7.51 31.50 -4.53
C PRO A 6 6.11 30.89 -4.37
N ASN A 7 5.75 29.89 -5.17
CA ASN A 7 4.46 29.22 -5.04
C ASN A 7 4.32 28.48 -3.70
N LEU A 8 5.36 27.80 -3.24
CA LEU A 8 5.36 27.19 -1.91
C LEU A 8 5.21 28.23 -0.80
N MET A 9 5.84 29.40 -0.95
CA MET A 9 5.66 30.52 -0.01
C MET A 9 4.24 31.08 -0.03
N GLN A 10 3.59 31.15 -1.20
CA GLN A 10 2.20 31.59 -1.30
C GLN A 10 1.23 30.60 -0.64
N CYS A 11 1.51 29.29 -0.68
CA CYS A 11 0.71 28.28 0.02
C CYS A 11 0.69 28.49 1.55
N MET A 12 1.69 29.18 2.10
CA MET A 12 1.74 29.51 3.54
C MET A 12 0.82 30.68 3.92
N SER A 13 0.26 31.41 2.94
CA SER A 13 -0.67 32.48 3.21
C SER A 13 -2.00 31.92 3.71
N LYS A 14 -2.58 32.57 4.72
CA LYS A 14 -3.86 32.15 5.33
C LYS A 14 -5.05 32.15 4.35
N GLY A 15 -4.90 32.75 3.18
CA GLY A 15 -5.95 32.85 2.16
C GLY A 15 -6.11 31.61 1.28
N HIS A 16 -5.09 30.78 1.16
CA HIS A 16 -5.10 29.62 0.25
C HIS A 16 -4.40 28.39 0.86
N PRO A 17 -4.97 27.81 1.94
CA PRO A 17 -4.44 26.57 2.50
C PRO A 17 -4.69 25.42 1.50
N GLY A 18 -3.64 24.82 0.99
CA GLY A 18 -3.72 23.68 0.09
C GLY A 18 -2.73 22.59 0.47
N SER A 19 -3.08 21.32 0.24
CA SER A 19 -2.12 20.22 0.30
C SER A 19 -1.42 20.10 -1.04
N PHE A 20 -0.12 19.78 -1.02
CA PHE A 20 0.67 19.65 -2.23
C PHE A 20 1.70 18.53 -2.11
N ILE A 21 2.11 17.99 -3.23
CA ILE A 21 3.17 17.00 -3.35
C ILE A 21 4.26 17.63 -4.22
N VAL A 22 5.52 17.50 -3.79
CA VAL A 22 6.67 18.06 -4.49
C VAL A 22 7.74 17.01 -4.67
N THR A 23 8.26 16.88 -5.88
CA THR A 23 9.47 16.10 -6.16
C THR A 23 10.69 16.98 -5.94
N ASP A 24 11.57 16.57 -5.03
CA ASP A 24 12.77 17.32 -4.59
C ASP A 24 14.01 16.42 -4.63
N PRO A 25 14.60 16.18 -5.82
CA PRO A 25 15.71 15.23 -5.98
C PRO A 25 16.95 15.58 -5.18
N GLU A 26 17.18 16.87 -4.95
CA GLU A 26 18.36 17.41 -4.25
C GLU A 26 18.09 17.70 -2.76
N ALA A 27 16.85 17.50 -2.29
CA ALA A 27 16.38 17.89 -0.94
C ALA A 27 16.51 19.40 -0.62
N ASP A 28 16.76 20.22 -1.63
CA ASP A 28 17.02 21.66 -1.50
C ASP A 28 15.78 22.43 -1.05
N LEU A 29 14.62 22.03 -1.55
CA LEU A 29 13.35 22.67 -1.22
C LEU A 29 12.94 22.37 0.22
N VAL A 30 13.02 21.13 0.65
CA VAL A 30 12.65 20.75 2.02
C VAL A 30 13.60 21.39 3.05
N ILE A 31 14.89 21.50 2.73
CA ILE A 31 15.87 22.17 3.59
C ILE A 31 15.53 23.66 3.73
N LYS A 32 15.22 24.34 2.62
CA LYS A 32 14.95 25.79 2.60
C LYS A 32 13.59 26.17 3.17
N THR A 33 12.55 25.39 2.89
CA THR A 33 11.16 25.77 3.20
C THR A 33 10.53 24.95 4.31
N GLY A 34 11.09 23.79 4.66
CA GLY A 34 10.47 22.85 5.59
C GLY A 34 10.12 23.47 6.95
N LYS A 35 11.05 24.16 7.58
CA LYS A 35 10.79 24.84 8.87
C LYS A 35 9.72 25.91 8.76
N MET A 36 9.68 26.65 7.65
CA MET A 36 8.68 27.71 7.43
C MET A 36 7.29 27.10 7.25
N LEU A 37 7.18 26.04 6.47
CA LEU A 37 5.94 25.28 6.26
C LEU A 37 5.42 24.69 7.58
N GLN A 38 6.29 24.09 8.39
CA GLN A 38 5.90 23.57 9.70
C GLN A 38 5.37 24.67 10.63
N ARG A 39 6.04 25.83 10.67
CA ARG A 39 5.57 27.00 11.46
C ARG A 39 4.23 27.54 10.97
N SER A 40 3.91 27.36 9.69
CA SER A 40 2.62 27.74 9.08
C SER A 40 1.55 26.66 9.26
N GLY A 41 1.82 25.60 10.04
CA GLY A 41 0.86 24.55 10.38
C GLY A 41 0.83 23.35 9.41
N TYR A 42 1.74 23.30 8.42
CA TYR A 42 1.80 22.17 7.50
C TYR A 42 2.41 20.95 8.16
N LYS A 43 1.77 19.80 7.94
CA LYS A 43 2.32 18.49 8.29
C LYS A 43 3.17 17.97 7.14
N ILE A 44 4.49 18.02 7.28
CA ILE A 44 5.42 17.56 6.25
C ILE A 44 5.63 16.06 6.36
N ARG A 45 5.54 15.37 5.21
CA ARG A 45 5.93 13.97 5.03
C ARG A 45 7.01 13.91 3.98
N ILE A 46 8.11 13.23 4.28
CA ILE A 46 9.24 13.05 3.37
C ILE A 46 9.34 11.58 3.03
N PHE A 47 9.29 11.26 1.74
CA PHE A 47 9.57 9.92 1.23
C PHE A 47 10.94 9.96 0.56
N ASN A 48 11.94 9.39 1.23
CA ASN A 48 13.32 9.41 0.78
C ASN A 48 13.70 8.04 0.20
N THR A 49 13.84 7.97 -1.11
CA THR A 49 14.21 6.74 -1.84
C THR A 49 15.71 6.46 -1.84
N ILE A 50 16.55 7.45 -1.52
CA ILE A 50 18.01 7.32 -1.47
C ILE A 50 18.45 6.82 -0.09
N ASN A 51 17.88 7.40 0.97
CA ASN A 51 18.15 6.99 2.34
C ASN A 51 16.85 6.69 3.09
N VAL A 52 16.49 5.42 3.04
CA VAL A 52 15.22 4.92 3.62
C VAL A 52 15.17 5.15 5.14
N GLN A 53 16.29 5.15 5.84
CA GLN A 53 16.35 5.44 7.28
C GLN A 53 15.92 6.88 7.61
N LYS A 54 16.10 7.81 6.67
CA LYS A 54 15.66 9.21 6.79
C LYS A 54 14.29 9.47 6.17
N SER A 55 13.58 8.42 5.77
CA SER A 55 12.24 8.50 5.20
C SER A 55 11.17 8.34 6.27
N HIS A 56 10.03 9.02 6.10
CA HIS A 56 8.84 8.65 6.84
C HIS A 56 8.32 7.31 6.33
N LYS A 57 7.86 6.47 7.24
CA LYS A 57 7.23 5.20 6.90
C LYS A 57 5.86 5.44 6.26
N TYR A 58 5.57 4.65 5.24
CA TYR A 58 4.30 4.63 4.55
C TYR A 58 3.79 3.19 4.49
N ASN A 59 2.57 2.98 4.98
CA ASN A 59 1.90 1.70 4.89
C ASN A 59 0.61 1.89 4.07
N PRO A 60 0.52 1.37 2.84
CA PRO A 60 -0.65 1.54 1.99
C PRO A 60 -1.89 0.85 2.54
N PHE A 61 -1.76 -0.20 3.34
CA PHE A 61 -2.90 -0.88 3.97
C PHE A 61 -3.75 0.05 4.84
N HIS A 62 -3.16 1.08 5.44
CA HIS A 62 -3.91 2.08 6.22
C HIS A 62 -4.90 2.90 5.39
N TYR A 63 -4.77 2.89 4.07
CA TYR A 63 -5.62 3.63 3.13
C TYR A 63 -6.62 2.74 2.41
N VAL A 64 -6.56 1.43 2.62
CA VAL A 64 -7.55 0.48 2.08
C VAL A 64 -8.83 0.58 2.90
N ARG A 65 -9.89 1.09 2.28
CA ARG A 65 -11.21 1.27 2.91
C ARG A 65 -12.31 0.48 2.21
N SER A 66 -12.07 0.06 0.99
CA SER A 66 -13.01 -0.65 0.13
C SER A 66 -12.33 -1.77 -0.64
N GLU A 67 -13.10 -2.68 -1.19
CA GLU A 67 -12.62 -3.71 -2.11
C GLU A 67 -11.94 -3.09 -3.35
N THR A 68 -12.48 -1.98 -3.85
CA THR A 68 -11.86 -1.24 -4.96
C THR A 68 -10.45 -0.75 -4.61
N ASP A 69 -10.21 -0.34 -3.35
CA ASP A 69 -8.88 0.10 -2.92
C ASP A 69 -7.93 -1.10 -2.80
N MET A 70 -8.42 -2.28 -2.37
CA MET A 70 -7.65 -3.52 -2.38
C MET A 70 -7.21 -3.90 -3.80
N LEU A 71 -8.14 -3.88 -4.75
CA LEU A 71 -7.84 -4.18 -6.16
C LEU A 71 -6.83 -3.18 -6.76
N LYS A 72 -6.94 -1.89 -6.44
CA LYS A 72 -5.95 -0.89 -6.82
C LYS A 72 -4.58 -1.19 -6.23
N LEU A 73 -4.51 -1.57 -4.95
CA LEU A 73 -3.25 -1.93 -4.30
C LEU A 73 -2.60 -3.14 -4.99
N VAL A 74 -3.38 -4.19 -5.30
CA VAL A 74 -2.91 -5.35 -6.06
C VAL A 74 -2.40 -4.94 -7.44
N THR A 75 -3.16 -4.14 -8.18
CA THR A 75 -2.77 -3.67 -9.51
C THR A 75 -1.44 -2.91 -9.46
N VAL A 76 -1.31 -1.96 -8.54
CA VAL A 76 -0.08 -1.17 -8.38
C VAL A 76 1.10 -2.07 -7.98
N LEU A 77 0.88 -3.05 -7.09
CA LEU A 77 1.91 -4.01 -6.71
C LEU A 77 2.39 -4.79 -7.93
N MET A 78 1.47 -5.39 -8.69
CA MET A 78 1.79 -6.17 -9.88
C MET A 78 2.49 -5.34 -10.97
N GLU A 79 2.02 -4.12 -11.24
CA GLU A 79 2.63 -3.25 -12.24
C GLU A 79 4.08 -2.86 -11.89
N ASN A 80 4.37 -2.68 -10.60
CA ASN A 80 5.70 -2.29 -10.14
C ASN A 80 6.63 -3.48 -9.89
N THR A 81 6.10 -4.70 -9.76
CA THR A 81 6.91 -5.92 -9.60
C THR A 81 7.16 -6.67 -10.92
N LYS A 82 6.41 -6.33 -11.98
CA LYS A 82 6.68 -6.87 -13.32
C LYS A 82 8.09 -6.45 -13.74
N GLY A 83 8.99 -7.43 -13.81
CA GLY A 83 10.31 -7.23 -14.41
C GLY A 83 10.18 -6.82 -15.89
N GLN A 84 11.26 -6.28 -16.50
CA GLN A 84 11.34 -5.93 -17.93
C GLN A 84 11.28 -7.17 -18.87
N GLY A 85 10.67 -8.26 -18.43
CA GLY A 85 10.46 -9.46 -19.24
C GLY A 85 9.24 -9.33 -20.14
N LYS A 86 9.22 -10.15 -21.21
CA LYS A 86 8.09 -10.32 -22.12
C LYS A 86 6.79 -10.49 -21.32
N ALA A 87 5.70 -9.86 -21.79
CA ALA A 87 4.37 -10.05 -21.23
C ALA A 87 4.14 -11.55 -20.97
N GLY A 88 4.06 -11.90 -19.69
CA GLY A 88 3.78 -13.29 -19.30
C GLY A 88 2.45 -13.73 -19.87
N ASP A 89 2.26 -15.02 -20.04
CA ASP A 89 1.00 -15.61 -20.46
C ASP A 89 -0.14 -14.96 -19.62
N GLU A 90 -1.19 -14.55 -20.28
CA GLU A 90 -2.33 -13.87 -19.66
C GLU A 90 -2.92 -14.70 -18.49
N PHE A 91 -2.86 -16.00 -18.61
CA PHE A 91 -3.27 -16.97 -17.59
C PHE A 91 -2.46 -16.80 -16.30
N TRP A 92 -1.13 -16.76 -16.38
CA TRP A 92 -0.27 -16.60 -15.20
C TRP A 92 -0.46 -15.25 -14.53
N THR A 93 -0.62 -14.19 -15.32
CA THR A 93 -0.89 -12.85 -14.78
C THR A 93 -2.22 -12.80 -14.02
N LYS A 94 -3.27 -13.45 -14.53
CA LYS A 94 -4.56 -13.53 -13.85
C LYS A 94 -4.49 -14.37 -12.57
N SER A 95 -3.77 -15.49 -12.61
CA SER A 95 -3.57 -16.36 -11.44
C SER A 95 -2.81 -15.64 -10.32
N GLU A 96 -1.75 -14.92 -10.67
CA GLU A 96 -0.99 -14.09 -9.75
C GLU A 96 -1.87 -12.99 -9.13
N GLN A 97 -2.69 -12.32 -9.95
CA GLN A 97 -3.62 -11.30 -9.47
C GLN A 97 -4.63 -11.85 -8.47
N LEU A 98 -5.19 -13.03 -8.74
CA LEU A 98 -6.12 -13.70 -7.83
C LEU A 98 -5.44 -14.05 -6.50
N LEU A 99 -4.22 -14.58 -6.55
CA LEU A 99 -3.45 -14.91 -5.36
C LEU A 99 -3.20 -13.67 -4.50
N TYR A 100 -2.65 -12.59 -5.07
CA TYR A 100 -2.42 -11.35 -4.32
C TYR A 100 -3.72 -10.76 -3.77
N THR A 101 -4.81 -10.84 -4.54
CA THR A 101 -6.12 -10.37 -4.07
C THR A 101 -6.58 -11.16 -2.86
N ALA A 102 -6.47 -12.48 -2.88
CA ALA A 102 -6.85 -13.35 -1.76
C ALA A 102 -6.00 -13.09 -0.51
N LEU A 103 -4.68 -12.99 -0.66
CA LEU A 103 -3.76 -12.72 0.45
C LEU A 103 -3.99 -11.33 1.06
N ILE A 104 -4.10 -10.30 0.25
CA ILE A 104 -4.34 -8.93 0.72
C ILE A 104 -5.71 -8.81 1.38
N ALA A 105 -6.75 -9.46 0.83
CA ALA A 105 -8.06 -9.51 1.45
C ALA A 105 -8.01 -10.19 2.82
N SER A 106 -7.30 -11.32 2.94
CA SER A 106 -7.10 -12.02 4.22
C SER A 106 -6.42 -11.13 5.25
N ILE A 107 -5.36 -10.43 4.87
CA ILE A 107 -4.66 -9.48 5.74
C ILE A 107 -5.61 -8.37 6.19
N CYS A 108 -6.36 -7.76 5.28
CA CYS A 108 -7.27 -6.65 5.60
C CYS A 108 -8.44 -7.06 6.50
N HIS A 109 -8.93 -8.29 6.39
CA HIS A 109 -10.10 -8.75 7.13
C HIS A 109 -9.77 -9.50 8.42
N CYS A 110 -8.65 -10.21 8.47
CA CYS A 110 -8.32 -11.11 9.58
C CYS A 110 -7.22 -10.60 10.49
N ALA A 111 -6.25 -9.85 9.94
CA ALA A 111 -5.14 -9.36 10.73
C ALA A 111 -5.51 -8.10 11.54
N PRO A 112 -4.97 -7.94 12.76
CA PRO A 112 -5.02 -6.67 13.49
C PRO A 112 -4.43 -5.53 12.65
N LYS A 113 -4.88 -4.30 12.87
CA LYS A 113 -4.44 -3.13 12.08
C LYS A 113 -2.93 -2.89 12.10
N GLU A 114 -2.29 -3.25 13.19
CA GLU A 114 -0.83 -3.14 13.39
C GLU A 114 -0.05 -4.10 12.51
N GLU A 115 -0.66 -5.25 12.17
CA GLU A 115 -0.08 -6.31 11.36
C GLU A 115 -0.47 -6.18 9.87
N GLN A 116 -1.41 -5.32 9.52
CA GLN A 116 -1.79 -5.06 8.12
C GLN A 116 -0.66 -4.32 7.39
N ASN A 117 0.30 -5.04 6.84
CA ASN A 117 1.46 -4.49 6.15
C ASN A 117 2.06 -5.49 5.14
N PHE A 118 2.99 -5.03 4.32
CA PHE A 118 3.66 -5.88 3.33
C PHE A 118 4.58 -6.96 3.93
N SER A 119 5.06 -6.79 5.17
CA SER A 119 5.88 -7.85 5.79
C SER A 119 5.07 -9.12 5.95
N ILE A 120 3.84 -9.00 6.46
CA ILE A 120 2.94 -10.16 6.59
C ILE A 120 2.63 -10.78 5.22
N LEU A 121 2.44 -9.98 4.17
CA LEU A 121 2.25 -10.50 2.82
C LEU A 121 3.45 -11.33 2.36
N VAL A 122 4.67 -10.85 2.59
CA VAL A 122 5.91 -11.57 2.24
C VAL A 122 6.05 -12.84 3.07
N ASP A 123 5.74 -12.79 4.36
CA ASP A 123 5.77 -13.96 5.25
C ASP A 123 4.76 -15.03 4.80
N MET A 124 3.55 -14.63 4.38
CA MET A 124 2.55 -15.54 3.82
C MET A 124 3.02 -16.18 2.50
N LEU A 125 3.62 -15.40 1.61
CA LEU A 125 4.20 -15.92 0.36
C LEU A 125 5.34 -16.91 0.64
N GLY A 126 6.24 -16.59 1.59
CA GLY A 126 7.30 -17.49 2.01
C GLY A 126 6.77 -18.81 2.59
N ALA A 127 5.73 -18.74 3.40
CA ALA A 127 5.08 -19.93 3.95
C ALA A 127 4.41 -20.81 2.88
N MET A 128 4.09 -20.28 1.69
CA MET A 128 3.57 -21.04 0.57
C MET A 128 4.68 -21.79 -0.20
N GLU A 129 5.92 -21.29 -0.16
CA GLU A 129 7.06 -21.89 -0.85
C GLU A 129 7.62 -23.11 -0.11
N GLU A 130 7.38 -23.27 1.18
CA GLU A 130 7.79 -24.41 1.99
C GLU A 130 6.94 -25.64 1.66
N ARG A 131 7.10 -26.18 0.47
CA ARG A 131 6.53 -27.46 0.07
C ARG A 131 7.50 -28.59 0.38
N GLY A 132 7.13 -29.44 1.35
CA GLY A 132 7.68 -30.81 1.39
C GLY A 132 7.15 -31.64 0.22
N ASP A 133 7.84 -32.72 -0.13
CA ASP A 133 7.43 -33.70 -1.17
C ASP A 133 6.17 -34.51 -0.79
N ASP A 134 5.41 -34.08 0.21
CA ASP A 134 4.22 -34.80 0.71
C ASP A 134 2.95 -34.21 0.06
N GLU A 135 2.26 -35.04 -0.73
CA GLU A 135 1.02 -34.69 -1.43
C GLU A 135 -0.13 -34.26 -0.46
N ASN A 136 -0.04 -34.60 0.82
CA ASN A 136 -1.01 -34.25 1.85
C ASN A 136 -0.57 -33.05 2.70
N PHE A 137 0.53 -32.39 2.36
CA PHE A 137 1.03 -31.26 3.13
C PHE A 137 0.15 -30.03 2.91
N GLN A 138 -0.55 -29.60 3.95
CA GLN A 138 -1.24 -28.31 3.99
C GLN A 138 -0.31 -27.28 4.62
N ASN A 139 0.03 -26.24 3.85
CA ASN A 139 0.80 -25.14 4.40
C ASN A 139 -0.07 -24.23 5.30
N ALA A 140 0.58 -23.34 6.08
CA ALA A 140 -0.12 -22.46 7.00
C ALA A 140 -1.16 -21.54 6.31
N VAL A 141 -0.95 -21.23 5.03
CA VAL A 141 -1.86 -20.40 4.22
C VAL A 141 -3.07 -21.20 3.78
N ASP A 142 -2.89 -22.49 3.40
CA ASP A 142 -4.01 -23.38 3.06
C ASP A 142 -4.93 -23.55 4.28
N LEU A 143 -4.37 -23.79 5.46
CA LEU A 143 -5.12 -23.88 6.71
C LEU A 143 -5.87 -22.59 7.04
N LEU A 144 -5.28 -21.43 6.75
CA LEU A 144 -5.92 -20.13 6.93
C LEU A 144 -7.13 -19.98 5.99
N PHE A 145 -7.00 -20.36 4.72
CA PHE A 145 -8.10 -20.28 3.76
C PHE A 145 -9.21 -21.27 4.07
N ASP A 146 -8.88 -22.49 4.51
CA ASP A 146 -9.85 -23.47 4.96
C ASP A 146 -10.64 -22.97 6.17
N ALA A 147 -9.96 -22.41 7.17
CA ALA A 147 -10.59 -21.82 8.33
C ALA A 147 -11.47 -20.58 8.00
N LEU A 148 -11.12 -19.83 6.96
CA LEU A 148 -11.93 -18.72 6.47
C LEU A 148 -13.17 -19.21 5.72
N ALA A 149 -13.05 -20.27 4.92
CA ALA A 149 -14.16 -20.90 4.21
C ALA A 149 -15.19 -21.50 5.17
N GLU A 150 -14.73 -22.09 6.29
CA GLU A 150 -15.63 -22.64 7.31
C GLU A 150 -16.37 -21.55 8.10
N LYS A 151 -15.76 -20.38 8.31
CA LYS A 151 -16.37 -19.32 9.14
C LYS A 151 -17.45 -18.50 8.46
N LYS A 152 -17.48 -18.37 7.13
CA LYS A 152 -18.57 -17.72 6.39
C LYS A 152 -18.59 -18.08 4.90
N PRO A 153 -19.63 -18.76 4.42
CA PRO A 153 -19.96 -18.83 3.01
C PRO A 153 -20.79 -17.61 2.57
N GLU A 154 -20.50 -16.39 3.00
CA GLU A 154 -21.12 -15.22 2.38
C GLU A 154 -20.19 -14.69 1.30
N PRO A 155 -20.65 -14.62 0.04
CA PRO A 155 -19.93 -13.89 -0.98
C PRO A 155 -19.76 -12.46 -0.47
N PHE A 156 -18.64 -11.86 -0.74
CA PHE A 156 -18.28 -10.47 -0.46
C PHE A 156 -19.48 -9.55 -0.66
N ALA A 157 -20.34 -9.44 0.35
CA ALA A 157 -21.50 -8.57 0.30
C ALA A 157 -21.01 -7.17 0.62
N VAL A 158 -21.09 -6.32 -0.37
CA VAL A 158 -20.98 -4.87 -0.31
C VAL A 158 -21.65 -4.39 0.98
N ARG A 159 -20.86 -3.91 1.96
CA ARG A 159 -21.45 -3.14 3.06
C ARG A 159 -21.86 -1.81 2.46
N PRO A 160 -23.17 -1.45 2.53
CA PRO A 160 -23.60 -0.14 2.07
C PRO A 160 -22.88 0.93 2.90
N ASP A 161 -22.42 1.96 2.21
CA ASP A 161 -21.75 3.13 2.75
C ASP A 161 -22.40 3.63 4.03
N ARG A 162 -21.67 3.58 5.14
CA ARG A 162 -22.03 4.37 6.30
C ARG A 162 -21.44 5.77 6.14
N ASN A 163 -22.32 6.64 5.63
CA ASN A 163 -22.38 8.08 5.86
C ASN A 163 -21.10 8.80 6.26
N TYR A 164 -20.54 9.48 5.27
CA TYR A 164 -19.73 10.67 5.51
C TYR A 164 -20.62 11.76 6.15
N ARG A 165 -20.38 12.09 7.38
CA ARG A 165 -20.66 13.38 8.00
C ARG A 165 -19.39 13.94 8.59
#